data_38e1d6927936088117a6173745026fbb
#
_entry.id   38e1d6927936088117a6173745026fbb
#
_cell.length_a   1.000
_cell.length_b   1.000
_cell.length_c   1.000
_cell.angle_alpha   90.00
_cell.angle_beta   90.00
_cell.angle_gamma   90.00
#
_symmetry.space_group_name_H-M   'P 1'
#
loop_
_entity.id
_entity.type
_entity.pdbx_description
1 polymer ?
#
loop_
_entity_poly.entity_id
_entity_poly.type
_entity_poly.pdbx_seq_one_letter_code
_entity_poly.pdbx_strand_id
1 'polypeptide(L)'
;VLDLREAVTTRALDDPWANGATQARFPDPHVWTDPQGALPLVAAIATQLTIMDPAGEAAYREGSRRLSQDLRALEAEITPLLAPLRGRILLVFHPGWGYLADHHGLRQIPIEVAGREPSASQLNRLIALSHQERIDTLFLQPGHGDRLARQLARELDLPVVIADPLAADYFGSVRALVRALAQPAVRP
;
A
#
# COMPACT_ATOMS: atom_id res chain seq x y z
N VAL A 1 5.84 -25.08 5.10
CA VAL A 1 5.59 -23.77 4.43
C VAL A 1 5.34 -22.74 5.52
N LEU A 2 6.00 -21.58 5.47
CA LEU A 2 5.78 -20.47 6.39
C LEU A 2 4.67 -19.58 5.83
N ASP A 3 3.58 -19.41 6.54
CA ASP A 3 2.57 -18.39 6.23
C ASP A 3 2.86 -17.11 7.03
N LEU A 4 3.40 -16.10 6.37
CA LEU A 4 3.77 -14.85 7.02
C LEU A 4 2.57 -14.05 7.57
N ARG A 5 1.33 -14.36 7.12
CA ARG A 5 0.12 -13.73 7.66
C ARG A 5 -0.13 -14.11 9.13
N GLU A 6 0.38 -15.26 9.58
CA GLU A 6 0.29 -15.68 10.98
C GLU A 6 1.13 -14.82 11.94
N ALA A 7 2.12 -14.08 11.39
CA ALA A 7 2.98 -13.19 12.17
C ALA A 7 2.36 -11.82 12.45
N VAL A 8 1.19 -11.51 11.87
CA VAL A 8 0.57 -10.18 11.92
C VAL A 8 -0.95 -10.26 12.13
N THR A 9 -1.53 -9.18 12.65
CA THR A 9 -2.98 -9.01 12.59
C THR A 9 -3.34 -8.48 11.20
N THR A 10 -4.06 -9.29 10.42
CA THR A 10 -4.46 -8.90 9.08
C THR A 10 -5.66 -7.95 9.13
N ARG A 11 -5.64 -6.91 8.30
CA ARG A 11 -6.81 -6.06 8.00
C ARG A 11 -7.68 -6.70 6.91
N ALA A 12 -8.89 -6.23 6.75
CA ALA A 12 -9.69 -6.56 5.58
C ALA A 12 -9.22 -5.76 4.35
N LEU A 13 -9.30 -6.36 3.18
CA LEU A 13 -9.07 -5.66 1.91
C LEU A 13 -10.12 -4.54 1.75
N ASP A 14 -9.68 -3.36 1.29
CA ASP A 14 -10.59 -2.25 1.06
C ASP A 14 -11.58 -2.59 -0.07
N ASP A 15 -12.85 -2.41 0.21
CA ASP A 15 -13.93 -2.42 -0.77
C ASP A 15 -14.88 -1.25 -0.46
N PRO A 16 -14.56 -0.04 -0.93
CA PRO A 16 -15.36 1.16 -0.68
C PRO A 16 -16.70 1.13 -1.43
N TRP A 17 -16.87 0.15 -2.32
CA TRP A 17 -18.06 0.01 -3.15
C TRP A 17 -19.04 -1.04 -2.65
N ALA A 18 -18.66 -1.83 -1.63
CA ALA A 18 -19.53 -2.84 -1.05
C ALA A 18 -20.76 -2.21 -0.39
N ASN A 19 -21.91 -2.80 -0.66
CA ASN A 19 -23.18 -2.42 -0.01
C ASN A 19 -23.41 -3.34 1.19
N GLY A 20 -23.14 -2.87 2.41
CA GLY A 20 -23.55 -3.51 3.66
C GLY A 20 -23.17 -4.99 3.81
N ALA A 21 -24.13 -5.90 3.75
CA ALA A 21 -23.96 -7.33 4.05
C ALA A 21 -23.11 -8.14 3.03
N THR A 22 -22.71 -7.57 1.90
CA THR A 22 -21.95 -8.25 0.84
C THR A 22 -20.44 -8.02 0.93
N GLN A 23 -19.96 -7.43 2.01
CA GLN A 23 -18.52 -7.24 2.23
C GLN A 23 -17.84 -8.60 2.47
N ALA A 24 -17.45 -9.27 1.39
CA ALA A 24 -16.55 -10.41 1.47
C ALA A 24 -15.22 -9.87 2.05
N ARG A 25 -15.02 -10.10 3.34
CA ARG A 25 -13.82 -9.66 4.05
C ARG A 25 -12.67 -10.61 3.71
N PHE A 26 -12.09 -10.43 2.54
CA PHE A 26 -10.82 -11.10 2.27
C PHE A 26 -9.73 -10.42 3.11
N PRO A 27 -8.86 -11.19 3.78
CA PRO A 27 -7.71 -10.61 4.45
C PRO A 27 -6.82 -9.93 3.40
N ASP A 28 -6.39 -8.72 3.71
CA ASP A 28 -5.44 -7.98 2.87
C ASP A 28 -4.05 -8.62 3.00
N PRO A 29 -3.46 -9.12 1.90
CA PRO A 29 -2.16 -9.77 1.97
C PRO A 29 -0.98 -8.78 2.01
N HIS A 30 -1.18 -7.48 1.75
CA HIS A 30 -0.13 -6.51 1.44
C HIS A 30 0.57 -5.93 2.70
N VAL A 31 0.76 -6.75 3.72
CA VAL A 31 1.31 -6.34 5.04
C VAL A 31 2.67 -5.65 4.92
N TRP A 32 3.50 -6.12 3.99
CA TRP A 32 4.88 -5.63 3.82
C TRP A 32 4.96 -4.19 3.31
N THR A 33 3.89 -3.62 2.77
CA THR A 33 3.91 -2.26 2.21
C THR A 33 3.97 -1.17 3.27
N ASP A 34 3.68 -1.51 4.53
CA ASP A 34 3.95 -0.68 5.70
C ASP A 34 5.28 -1.10 6.35
N PRO A 35 6.25 -0.19 6.55
CA PRO A 35 7.51 -0.51 7.19
C PRO A 35 7.35 -1.12 8.59
N GLN A 36 6.37 -0.67 9.37
CA GLN A 36 6.08 -1.26 10.69
C GLN A 36 5.44 -2.65 10.57
N GLY A 37 4.53 -2.84 9.61
CA GLY A 37 3.93 -4.13 9.30
C GLY A 37 4.95 -5.17 8.83
N ALA A 38 6.04 -4.73 8.19
CA ALA A 38 7.10 -5.61 7.73
C ALA A 38 7.99 -6.17 8.87
N LEU A 39 8.10 -5.48 10.02
CA LEU A 39 8.99 -5.90 11.11
C LEU A 39 8.70 -7.31 11.65
N PRO A 40 7.46 -7.70 11.98
CA PRO A 40 7.16 -9.07 12.42
C PRO A 40 7.42 -10.10 11.32
N LEU A 41 7.26 -9.76 10.04
CA LEU A 41 7.58 -10.67 8.93
C LEU A 41 9.08 -10.98 8.89
N VAL A 42 9.92 -9.96 9.06
CA VAL A 42 11.39 -10.11 9.11
C VAL A 42 11.80 -11.04 10.26
N ALA A 43 11.19 -10.88 11.44
CA ALA A 43 11.46 -11.73 12.59
C ALA A 43 11.01 -13.19 12.36
N ALA A 44 9.83 -13.40 11.79
CA ALA A 44 9.31 -14.73 11.46
C ALA A 44 10.18 -15.46 10.43
N ILE A 45 10.64 -14.74 9.40
CA ILE A 45 11.55 -15.29 8.39
C ILE A 45 12.87 -15.71 9.03
N ALA A 46 13.50 -14.87 9.85
CA ALA A 46 14.77 -15.18 10.51
C ALA A 46 14.63 -16.40 11.44
N THR A 47 13.52 -16.50 12.19
CA THR A 47 13.23 -17.64 13.03
C THR A 47 13.10 -18.92 12.21
N GLN A 48 12.34 -18.90 11.11
CA GLN A 48 12.16 -20.05 10.26
C GLN A 48 13.46 -20.49 9.57
N LEU A 49 14.29 -19.56 9.13
CA LEU A 49 15.60 -19.86 8.55
C LEU A 49 16.51 -20.54 9.58
N THR A 50 16.53 -20.06 10.83
CA THR A 50 17.29 -20.68 11.92
C THR A 50 16.81 -22.12 12.21
N ILE A 51 15.50 -22.39 12.15
CA ILE A 51 14.97 -23.75 12.31
C ILE A 51 15.43 -24.67 11.17
N MET A 52 15.49 -24.18 9.94
CA MET A 52 15.86 -24.95 8.76
C MET A 52 17.38 -25.14 8.63
N ASP A 53 18.14 -24.15 9.06
CA ASP A 53 19.61 -24.14 9.04
C ASP A 53 20.16 -23.52 10.34
N PRO A 54 20.30 -24.31 11.40
CA PRO A 54 20.84 -23.82 12.69
C PRO A 54 22.27 -23.28 12.60
N ALA A 55 23.07 -23.75 11.63
CA ALA A 55 24.43 -23.28 11.46
C ALA A 55 24.48 -21.81 10.98
N GLY A 56 23.44 -21.34 10.28
CA GLY A 56 23.31 -19.98 9.80
C GLY A 56 22.72 -18.98 10.81
N GLU A 57 22.34 -19.41 12.03
CA GLU A 57 21.62 -18.59 13.01
C GLU A 57 22.18 -17.18 13.19
N ALA A 58 23.52 -17.06 13.37
CA ALA A 58 24.17 -15.78 13.60
C ALA A 58 23.99 -14.83 12.40
N ALA A 59 24.06 -15.35 11.18
CA ALA A 59 23.89 -14.56 9.95
C ALA A 59 22.42 -14.11 9.79
N TYR A 60 21.46 -14.99 10.07
CA TYR A 60 20.03 -14.67 9.98
C TYR A 60 19.61 -13.64 11.03
N ARG A 61 20.11 -13.78 12.26
CA ARG A 61 19.88 -12.79 13.33
C ARG A 61 20.45 -11.42 12.96
N GLU A 62 21.67 -11.37 12.45
CA GLU A 62 22.30 -10.12 12.06
C GLU A 62 21.61 -9.48 10.84
N GLY A 63 21.21 -10.26 9.84
CA GLY A 63 20.41 -9.79 8.70
C GLY A 63 19.06 -9.20 9.15
N SER A 64 18.36 -9.91 10.02
CA SER A 64 17.07 -9.45 10.59
C SER A 64 17.25 -8.15 11.38
N ARG A 65 18.31 -8.04 12.20
CA ARG A 65 18.62 -6.83 12.95
C ARG A 65 18.84 -5.63 12.03
N ARG A 66 19.68 -5.78 11.00
CA ARG A 66 19.97 -4.71 10.01
C ARG A 66 18.72 -4.28 9.28
N LEU A 67 17.99 -5.23 8.68
CA LEU A 67 16.76 -4.90 7.94
C LEU A 67 15.72 -4.22 8.84
N SER A 68 15.59 -4.67 10.10
CA SER A 68 14.67 -4.04 11.05
C SER A 68 15.10 -2.62 11.43
N GLN A 69 16.42 -2.32 11.46
CA GLN A 69 16.91 -0.97 11.66
C GLN A 69 16.60 -0.07 10.45
N ASP A 70 16.82 -0.59 9.23
CA ASP A 70 16.53 0.14 8.00
C ASP A 70 15.03 0.44 7.86
N LEU A 71 14.16 -0.51 8.19
CA LEU A 71 12.70 -0.32 8.21
C LEU A 71 12.28 0.77 9.22
N ARG A 72 12.84 0.75 10.44
CA ARG A 72 12.56 1.79 11.43
C ARG A 72 13.09 3.17 11.01
N ALA A 73 14.23 3.22 10.33
CA ALA A 73 14.78 4.46 9.78
C ALA A 73 13.87 5.03 8.68
N LEU A 74 13.38 4.16 7.78
CA LEU A 74 12.40 4.55 6.76
C LEU A 74 11.12 5.10 7.41
N GLU A 75 10.59 4.41 8.42
CA GLU A 75 9.41 4.85 9.17
C GLU A 75 9.61 6.24 9.78
N ALA A 76 10.74 6.46 10.45
CA ALA A 76 11.09 7.75 11.03
C ALA A 76 11.20 8.87 9.98
N GLU A 77 11.64 8.54 8.76
CA GLU A 77 11.72 9.46 7.62
C GLU A 77 10.33 9.84 7.10
N ILE A 78 9.43 8.85 6.93
CA ILE A 78 8.14 9.07 6.26
C ILE A 78 7.05 9.61 7.19
N THR A 79 7.08 9.28 8.48
CA THR A 79 6.08 9.72 9.46
C THR A 79 5.85 11.23 9.47
N PRO A 80 6.88 12.10 9.54
CA PRO A 80 6.66 13.55 9.53
C PRO A 80 6.10 14.08 8.20
N LEU A 81 6.33 13.38 7.09
CA LEU A 81 5.79 13.74 5.78
C LEU A 81 4.31 13.38 5.66
N LEU A 82 3.90 12.28 6.28
CA LEU A 82 2.52 11.77 6.22
C LEU A 82 1.61 12.37 7.31
N ALA A 83 2.17 12.79 8.45
CA ALA A 83 1.40 13.33 9.55
C ALA A 83 0.45 14.49 9.16
N PRO A 84 0.84 15.47 8.31
CA PRO A 84 -0.06 16.54 7.87
C PRO A 84 -1.17 16.06 6.91
N LEU A 85 -1.08 14.83 6.41
CA LEU A 85 -1.97 14.27 5.40
C LEU A 85 -3.06 13.36 5.98
N ARG A 86 -3.17 13.27 7.31
CA ARG A 86 -4.20 12.45 7.97
C ARG A 86 -5.60 12.77 7.44
N GLY A 87 -6.37 11.72 7.17
CA GLY A 87 -7.71 11.82 6.58
C GLY A 87 -7.73 12.00 5.06
N ARG A 88 -6.59 12.28 4.41
CA ARG A 88 -6.54 12.41 2.95
C ARG A 88 -6.73 11.08 2.24
N ILE A 89 -7.28 11.16 1.03
CA ILE A 89 -7.46 9.99 0.16
C ILE A 89 -6.15 9.64 -0.52
N LEU A 90 -5.78 8.37 -0.41
CA LEU A 90 -4.79 7.69 -1.23
C LEU A 90 -5.54 6.94 -2.32
N LEU A 91 -5.73 7.56 -3.49
CA LEU A 91 -6.38 6.93 -4.63
C LEU A 91 -5.39 6.00 -5.32
N VAL A 92 -5.68 4.71 -5.32
CA VAL A 92 -4.85 3.67 -5.93
C VAL A 92 -5.63 2.89 -6.98
N PHE A 93 -4.96 2.38 -8.01
CA PHE A 93 -5.64 1.46 -8.91
C PHE A 93 -5.85 0.11 -8.22
N HIS A 94 -4.79 -0.51 -7.73
CA HIS A 94 -4.78 -1.77 -6.96
C HIS A 94 -4.65 -1.50 -5.45
N PRO A 95 -5.39 -2.19 -4.56
CA PRO A 95 -5.41 -1.91 -3.11
C PRO A 95 -4.16 -2.40 -2.34
N GLY A 96 -2.98 -2.07 -2.81
CA GLY A 96 -1.72 -2.59 -2.27
C GLY A 96 -1.12 -1.81 -1.08
N TRP A 97 -1.70 -0.67 -0.66
CA TRP A 97 -1.09 0.24 0.31
C TRP A 97 -1.93 0.46 1.58
N GLY A 98 -2.87 -0.46 1.84
CA GLY A 98 -3.85 -0.30 2.92
C GLY A 98 -3.24 -0.26 4.31
N TYR A 99 -2.21 -1.08 4.60
CA TYR A 99 -1.53 -1.08 5.91
C TYR A 99 -0.81 0.24 6.17
N LEU A 100 -0.07 0.76 5.19
CA LEU A 100 0.57 2.07 5.30
C LEU A 100 -0.47 3.19 5.46
N ALA A 101 -1.57 3.10 4.72
CA ALA A 101 -2.67 4.08 4.83
C ALA A 101 -3.28 4.09 6.23
N ASP A 102 -3.65 2.94 6.79
CA ASP A 102 -4.22 2.82 8.13
C ASP A 102 -3.25 3.33 9.20
N HIS A 103 -1.98 2.91 9.12
CA HIS A 103 -0.96 3.31 10.10
C HIS A 103 -0.80 4.83 10.18
N HIS A 104 -0.77 5.51 9.02
CA HIS A 104 -0.59 6.96 8.98
C HIS A 104 -1.92 7.75 8.95
N GLY A 105 -3.05 7.06 9.08
CA GLY A 105 -4.38 7.70 9.11
C GLY A 105 -4.83 8.27 7.78
N LEU A 106 -4.34 7.74 6.66
CA LEU A 106 -4.86 7.99 5.32
C LEU A 106 -6.07 7.09 5.03
N ARG A 107 -6.81 7.41 3.97
CA ARG A 107 -7.94 6.60 3.48
C ARG A 107 -7.61 6.03 2.11
N GLN A 108 -7.24 4.76 2.04
CA GLN A 108 -7.05 4.11 0.74
C GLN A 108 -8.40 3.92 0.04
N ILE A 109 -8.49 4.39 -1.20
CA ILE A 109 -9.63 4.14 -2.11
C ILE A 109 -9.09 3.41 -3.34
N PRO A 110 -9.34 2.11 -3.48
CA PRO A 110 -8.94 1.37 -4.67
C PRO A 110 -9.98 1.55 -5.80
N ILE A 111 -9.51 1.57 -7.04
CA ILE A 111 -10.35 1.53 -8.23
C ILE A 111 -10.75 0.08 -8.53
N GLU A 112 -9.77 -0.82 -8.51
CA GLU A 112 -9.96 -2.26 -8.64
C GLU A 112 -10.24 -2.88 -7.26
N VAL A 113 -11.12 -3.86 -7.19
CA VAL A 113 -11.38 -4.63 -5.98
C VAL A 113 -11.32 -6.12 -6.28
N ALA A 114 -10.46 -6.85 -5.56
CA ALA A 114 -10.28 -8.31 -5.68
C ALA A 114 -10.04 -8.78 -7.14
N GLY A 115 -9.20 -8.06 -7.89
CA GLY A 115 -8.84 -8.39 -9.27
C GLY A 115 -9.93 -8.06 -10.31
N ARG A 116 -10.98 -7.32 -9.90
CA ARG A 116 -12.08 -6.94 -10.80
C ARG A 116 -12.05 -5.45 -11.10
N GLU A 117 -12.17 -5.13 -12.38
CA GLU A 117 -12.37 -3.75 -12.82
C GLU A 117 -13.69 -3.17 -12.28
N PRO A 118 -13.75 -1.85 -12.03
CA PRO A 118 -14.94 -1.21 -11.52
C PRO A 118 -16.07 -1.21 -12.55
N SER A 119 -17.30 -1.33 -12.07
CA SER A 119 -18.51 -1.10 -12.89
C SER A 119 -18.68 0.40 -13.20
N ALA A 120 -19.52 0.72 -14.20
CA ALA A 120 -19.85 2.11 -14.52
C ALA A 120 -20.43 2.89 -13.32
N SER A 121 -21.22 2.21 -12.47
CA SER A 121 -21.77 2.83 -11.25
C SER A 121 -20.66 3.17 -10.23
N GLN A 122 -19.64 2.33 -10.07
CA GLN A 122 -18.51 2.58 -9.20
C GLN A 122 -17.63 3.73 -9.72
N LEU A 123 -17.43 3.79 -11.04
CA LEU A 123 -16.73 4.91 -11.68
C LEU A 123 -17.45 6.23 -11.46
N ASN A 124 -18.78 6.28 -11.63
CA ASN A 124 -19.56 7.47 -11.35
C ASN A 124 -19.46 7.92 -9.89
N ARG A 125 -19.44 6.96 -8.94
CA ARG A 125 -19.22 7.28 -7.52
C ARG A 125 -17.81 7.83 -7.27
N LEU A 126 -16.80 7.29 -7.93
CA LEU A 126 -15.43 7.79 -7.83
C LEU A 126 -15.32 9.23 -8.35
N ILE A 127 -15.94 9.53 -9.50
CA ILE A 127 -16.00 10.87 -10.06
C ILE A 127 -16.69 11.83 -9.08
N ALA A 128 -17.84 11.44 -8.53
CA ALA A 128 -18.54 12.25 -7.54
C ALA A 128 -17.68 12.49 -6.28
N LEU A 129 -16.97 11.46 -5.81
CA LEU A 129 -16.06 11.57 -4.67
C LEU A 129 -14.89 12.53 -4.97
N SER A 130 -14.32 12.50 -6.17
CA SER A 130 -13.22 13.39 -6.54
C SER A 130 -13.60 14.87 -6.59
N HIS A 131 -14.89 15.18 -6.75
CA HIS A 131 -15.41 16.55 -6.68
C HIS A 131 -15.68 17.00 -5.24
N GLN A 132 -15.91 16.07 -4.32
CA GLN A 132 -16.24 16.36 -2.93
C GLN A 132 -15.00 16.36 -2.02
N GLU A 133 -14.04 15.53 -2.34
CA GLU A 133 -12.84 15.32 -1.53
C GLU A 133 -11.60 15.68 -2.33
N ARG A 134 -10.57 16.13 -1.63
CA ARG A 134 -9.30 16.46 -2.27
C ARG A 134 -8.55 15.18 -2.66
N ILE A 135 -8.54 14.88 -3.95
CA ILE A 135 -7.73 13.83 -4.57
C ILE A 135 -6.73 14.54 -5.49
N ASP A 136 -5.44 14.32 -5.28
CA ASP A 136 -4.40 15.05 -6.02
C ASP A 136 -3.60 14.15 -6.98
N THR A 137 -3.68 12.83 -6.83
CA THR A 137 -2.85 11.87 -7.56
C THR A 137 -3.54 10.52 -7.66
N LEU A 138 -3.44 9.87 -8.81
CA LEU A 138 -3.75 8.44 -8.97
C LEU A 138 -2.46 7.62 -8.94
N PHE A 139 -2.37 6.68 -8.01
CA PHE A 139 -1.25 5.74 -7.91
C PHE A 139 -1.55 4.46 -8.67
N LEU A 140 -0.61 4.08 -9.55
CA LEU A 140 -0.74 2.94 -10.45
C LEU A 140 0.38 1.95 -10.20
N GLN A 141 0.02 0.67 -10.04
CA GLN A 141 0.97 -0.44 -10.02
C GLN A 141 1.32 -0.85 -11.46
N PRO A 142 2.59 -1.11 -11.79
CA PRO A 142 2.96 -1.58 -13.11
C PRO A 142 2.24 -2.87 -13.53
N GLY A 143 1.78 -2.92 -14.78
CA GLY A 143 1.14 -4.11 -15.35
C GLY A 143 -0.32 -4.34 -14.94
N HIS A 144 -0.92 -3.46 -14.13
CA HIS A 144 -2.31 -3.56 -13.71
C HIS A 144 -3.12 -2.37 -14.22
N GLY A 145 -4.09 -2.61 -15.09
CA GLY A 145 -5.11 -1.64 -15.47
C GLY A 145 -4.64 -0.37 -16.16
N ASP A 146 -3.45 -0.33 -16.74
CA ASP A 146 -2.81 0.87 -17.32
C ASP A 146 -3.74 1.70 -18.20
N ARG A 147 -4.51 1.08 -19.09
CA ARG A 147 -5.40 1.78 -20.01
C ARG A 147 -6.54 2.46 -19.27
N LEU A 148 -7.22 1.74 -18.39
CA LEU A 148 -8.36 2.27 -17.61
C LEU A 148 -7.90 3.33 -16.61
N ALA A 149 -6.78 3.08 -15.91
CA ALA A 149 -6.21 4.04 -14.97
C ALA A 149 -5.87 5.37 -15.64
N ARG A 150 -5.21 5.33 -16.81
CA ARG A 150 -4.88 6.55 -17.56
C ARG A 150 -6.10 7.24 -18.15
N GLN A 151 -7.13 6.50 -18.55
CA GLN A 151 -8.39 7.08 -18.97
C GLN A 151 -9.05 7.84 -17.81
N LEU A 152 -9.18 7.20 -16.66
CA LEU A 152 -9.74 7.83 -15.45
C LEU A 152 -8.94 9.03 -14.98
N ALA A 153 -7.61 8.95 -15.02
CA ALA A 153 -6.76 10.06 -14.65
C ALA A 153 -7.02 11.29 -15.52
N ARG A 154 -7.24 11.10 -16.83
CA ARG A 154 -7.61 12.21 -17.75
C ARG A 154 -9.00 12.75 -17.44
N GLU A 155 -9.99 11.88 -17.16
CA GLU A 155 -11.36 12.32 -16.82
C GLU A 155 -11.41 13.09 -15.50
N LEU A 156 -10.53 12.74 -14.55
CA LEU A 156 -10.46 13.37 -13.23
C LEU A 156 -9.43 14.50 -13.14
N ASP A 157 -8.71 14.79 -14.23
CA ASP A 157 -7.60 15.76 -14.29
C ASP A 157 -6.55 15.48 -13.18
N LEU A 158 -6.12 14.21 -13.07
CA LEU A 158 -5.16 13.76 -12.07
C LEU A 158 -3.83 13.33 -12.73
N PRO A 159 -2.69 13.70 -12.14
CA PRO A 159 -1.42 13.07 -12.47
C PRO A 159 -1.42 11.60 -12.06
N VAL A 160 -0.76 10.76 -12.88
CA VAL A 160 -0.52 9.35 -12.57
C VAL A 160 0.90 9.19 -12.07
N VAL A 161 1.05 8.56 -10.90
CA VAL A 161 2.35 8.20 -10.34
C VAL A 161 2.45 6.70 -10.22
N ILE A 162 3.55 6.14 -10.71
CA ILE A 162 3.84 4.71 -10.54
C ILE A 162 4.27 4.46 -9.11
N ALA A 163 3.55 3.57 -8.42
CA ALA A 163 3.88 3.10 -7.08
C ALA A 163 3.77 1.56 -7.08
N ASP A 164 4.91 0.92 -7.10
CA ASP A 164 4.99 -0.55 -7.19
C ASP A 164 5.20 -1.16 -5.79
N PRO A 165 4.19 -1.84 -5.22
CA PRO A 165 4.33 -2.53 -3.93
C PRO A 165 5.25 -3.74 -4.01
N LEU A 166 5.59 -4.23 -5.23
CA LEU A 166 6.47 -5.36 -5.48
C LEU A 166 7.84 -4.96 -6.03
N ALA A 167 8.18 -3.68 -5.97
CA ALA A 167 9.46 -3.19 -6.47
C ALA A 167 10.65 -3.87 -5.78
N ALA A 168 11.67 -4.23 -6.55
CA ALA A 168 12.92 -4.77 -6.01
C ALA A 168 13.62 -3.77 -5.07
N ASP A 169 13.55 -2.47 -5.38
CA ASP A 169 13.90 -1.40 -4.45
C ASP A 169 12.69 -1.01 -3.58
N TYR A 170 12.46 -1.80 -2.55
CA TYR A 170 11.38 -1.56 -1.58
C TYR A 170 11.43 -0.15 -0.97
N PHE A 171 12.61 0.25 -0.47
CA PHE A 171 12.79 1.53 0.21
C PHE A 171 12.57 2.71 -0.72
N GLY A 172 13.06 2.62 -1.96
CA GLY A 172 12.83 3.63 -2.99
C GLY A 172 11.37 3.74 -3.38
N SER A 173 10.64 2.62 -3.49
CA SER A 173 9.22 2.59 -3.83
C SER A 173 8.36 3.26 -2.76
N VAL A 174 8.57 2.94 -1.48
CA VAL A 174 7.85 3.58 -0.37
C VAL A 174 8.13 5.08 -0.33
N ARG A 175 9.41 5.49 -0.47
CA ARG A 175 9.77 6.92 -0.54
C ARG A 175 9.12 7.64 -1.71
N ALA A 176 9.07 7.02 -2.89
CA ALA A 176 8.47 7.61 -4.07
C ALA A 176 6.97 7.85 -3.87
N LEU A 177 6.23 6.87 -3.32
CA LEU A 177 4.83 7.02 -2.95
C LEU A 177 4.62 8.19 -1.99
N VAL A 178 5.38 8.21 -0.89
CA VAL A 178 5.23 9.23 0.17
C VAL A 178 5.56 10.63 -0.34
N ARG A 179 6.62 10.79 -1.14
CA ARG A 179 6.95 12.08 -1.76
C ARG A 179 5.84 12.57 -2.70
N ALA A 180 5.30 11.69 -3.52
CA ALA A 180 4.20 12.05 -4.41
C ALA A 180 2.91 12.43 -3.66
N LEU A 181 2.65 11.82 -2.49
CA LEU A 181 1.56 12.21 -1.61
C LEU A 181 1.79 13.58 -0.95
N ALA A 182 3.02 13.80 -0.44
CA ALA A 182 3.37 15.02 0.27
C ALA A 182 3.53 16.23 -0.67
N GLN A 183 3.98 15.99 -1.90
CA GLN A 183 4.22 16.99 -2.93
C GLN A 183 3.56 16.54 -4.25
N PRO A 184 2.23 16.59 -4.34
CA PRO A 184 1.53 16.15 -5.53
C PRO A 184 2.02 16.93 -6.75
N ALA A 185 2.16 16.21 -7.87
CA ALA A 185 2.52 16.84 -9.13
C ALA A 185 1.50 17.91 -9.52
N VAL A 186 1.96 18.93 -10.22
CA VAL A 186 1.06 19.94 -10.80
C VAL A 186 0.11 19.21 -11.76
N ARG A 187 -1.18 19.53 -11.68
CA ARG A 187 -2.19 19.00 -12.60
C ARG A 187 -1.81 19.33 -14.04
N PRO A 188 -1.99 18.41 -14.97
CA PRO A 188 -1.63 18.60 -16.38
C PRO A 188 -2.39 19.74 -17.05
#